data_ddec743cab1c1308f84c4a51052a48c3
#
_entry.id   ddec743cab1c1308f84c4a51052a48c3
#
_cell.length_a   1.000
_cell.length_b   1.000
_cell.length_c   1.000
_cell.angle_alpha   90.00
_cell.angle_beta   90.00
_cell.angle_gamma   90.00
#
_symmetry.space_group_name_H-M   'P 1'
#
loop_
_entity.id
_entity.type
_entity.pdbx_description
1 polymer ?
#
loop_
_entity_poly.entity_id
_entity_poly.type
_entity_poly.pdbx_seq_one_letter_code
_entity_poly.pdbx_strand_id
1 'polypeptide(L)'
;MGYAFLARINFKLIIKNLTTLRNKHMGLLPQISLERTAHMVKKIEPWFGFTEDKVFGMVMENKDFCKYLLEIIIPDLKIKKIDWLDKQVEINNSERKNEAKEVRLDVLVTDHEGRVFNIEMQTTDQDDIGRRMRYYLSRLDLRYTLNKGKTYRNLKDAFIIFLCNFKPKKDDKFYESYHTYSDQDRSKQLQDSVTKIIINSQVSAEGQSEDLKALAKLMNNEPVKLNKHFDYAQRRIKEINEDSETREKIMLYETRMLEREQAAGKVAYAEGVEQGKVDSAKVILENQMNNGSSLEQATEFVKSLKLISNKELEKIIALYK
;
A
#
# COMPACT_ATOMS: atom_id res chain seq x y z
N MET A 1 -11.94 8.28 -6.29
CA MET A 1 -10.55 8.44 -6.77
C MET A 1 -10.21 7.79 -8.11
N GLY A 2 -10.94 6.76 -8.56
CA GLY A 2 -10.74 6.17 -9.90
C GLY A 2 -10.89 7.14 -11.09
N TYR A 3 -11.65 8.21 -10.95
CA TYR A 3 -11.86 9.18 -12.03
C TYR A 3 -10.65 10.09 -12.29
N ALA A 4 -9.91 10.51 -11.26
CA ALA A 4 -8.71 11.34 -11.45
C ALA A 4 -7.54 10.52 -12.04
N PHE A 5 -7.44 9.25 -11.67
CA PHE A 5 -6.42 8.33 -12.17
C PHE A 5 -6.69 7.91 -13.62
N LEU A 6 -7.94 7.57 -13.95
CA LEU A 6 -8.38 7.30 -15.33
C LEU A 6 -8.26 8.53 -16.22
N ALA A 7 -8.48 9.74 -15.70
CA ALA A 7 -8.26 10.97 -16.44
C ALA A 7 -6.77 11.21 -16.76
N ARG A 8 -5.84 10.82 -15.88
CA ARG A 8 -4.38 10.91 -16.13
C ARG A 8 -3.89 9.96 -17.23
N ILE A 9 -4.37 8.71 -17.24
CA ILE A 9 -4.02 7.71 -18.26
C ILE A 9 -4.64 8.07 -19.61
N ASN A 10 -5.91 8.46 -19.63
CA ASN A 10 -6.60 8.89 -20.84
C ASN A 10 -5.97 10.15 -21.44
N PHE A 11 -5.40 11.05 -20.64
CA PHE A 11 -4.86 12.31 -21.17
C PHE A 11 -3.59 12.11 -22.00
N LYS A 12 -2.63 11.26 -21.57
CA LYS A 12 -1.47 10.88 -22.41
C LYS A 12 -1.90 10.10 -23.66
N LEU A 13 -2.89 9.23 -23.50
CA LEU A 13 -3.47 8.47 -24.62
C LEU A 13 -4.25 9.38 -25.57
N ILE A 14 -4.98 10.37 -25.05
CA ILE A 14 -5.70 11.38 -25.81
C ILE A 14 -4.72 12.27 -26.58
N ILE A 15 -3.63 12.74 -25.98
CA ILE A 15 -2.61 13.53 -26.68
C ILE A 15 -1.93 12.68 -27.76
N LYS A 16 -1.57 11.43 -27.47
CA LYS A 16 -0.98 10.51 -28.45
C LYS A 16 -1.94 10.20 -29.60
N ASN A 17 -3.22 10.00 -29.30
CA ASN A 17 -4.25 9.77 -30.29
C ASN A 17 -4.60 11.04 -31.09
N LEU A 18 -4.62 12.23 -30.48
CA LEU A 18 -4.81 13.52 -31.17
C LEU A 18 -3.63 13.82 -32.10
N THR A 19 -2.40 13.50 -31.68
CA THR A 19 -1.21 13.65 -32.55
C THR A 19 -1.26 12.67 -33.74
N THR A 20 -1.74 11.46 -33.50
CA THR A 20 -1.90 10.43 -34.56
C THR A 20 -3.06 10.74 -35.49
N LEU A 21 -4.18 11.28 -34.97
CA LEU A 21 -5.32 11.75 -35.79
C LEU A 21 -4.98 13.00 -36.61
N ARG A 22 -4.16 13.92 -36.07
CA ARG A 22 -3.66 15.09 -36.77
C ARG A 22 -2.82 14.71 -38.01
N ASN A 23 -2.04 13.64 -37.88
CA ASN A 23 -1.20 13.14 -38.97
C ASN A 23 -2.00 12.38 -40.03
N LYS A 24 -3.24 11.95 -39.75
CA LYS A 24 -4.11 11.22 -40.71
C LYS A 24 -5.15 12.08 -41.39
N HIS A 25 -5.53 13.23 -40.85
CA HIS A 25 -6.59 14.10 -41.40
C HIS A 25 -6.17 15.57 -41.41
N MET A 26 -5.16 15.91 -42.19
CA MET A 26 -4.85 17.31 -42.49
C MET A 26 -5.93 17.91 -43.39
N GLY A 27 -6.92 18.62 -42.83
CA GLY A 27 -7.85 19.41 -43.63
C GLY A 27 -9.09 20.00 -43.01
N LEU A 28 -9.55 19.56 -41.81
CA LEU A 28 -10.92 19.91 -41.38
C LEU A 28 -11.10 20.24 -39.86
N LEU A 29 -10.06 20.70 -39.15
CA LEU A 29 -10.24 21.16 -37.80
C LEU A 29 -9.83 22.66 -37.68
N PRO A 30 -10.63 23.51 -36.99
CA PRO A 30 -10.24 24.88 -36.73
C PRO A 30 -8.91 24.93 -35.98
N GLN A 31 -8.02 25.85 -36.39
CA GLN A 31 -6.75 26.13 -35.71
C GLN A 31 -7.00 26.55 -34.27
N ILE A 32 -7.16 25.62 -33.36
CA ILE A 32 -7.00 25.87 -31.92
C ILE A 32 -5.52 26.09 -31.73
N SER A 33 -5.12 27.35 -31.42
CA SER A 33 -3.71 27.69 -31.28
C SER A 33 -3.08 26.80 -30.20
N LEU A 34 -1.90 26.27 -30.47
CA LEU A 34 -1.10 25.48 -29.51
C LEU A 34 -0.97 26.20 -28.16
N GLU A 35 -0.98 27.54 -28.15
CA GLU A 35 -1.00 28.38 -26.96
C GLU A 35 -2.29 28.23 -26.13
N ARG A 36 -3.47 28.16 -26.76
CA ARG A 36 -4.74 27.93 -26.05
C ARG A 36 -4.80 26.52 -25.49
N THR A 37 -4.31 25.52 -26.21
CA THR A 37 -4.23 24.16 -25.70
C THR A 37 -3.20 24.04 -24.57
N ALA A 38 -2.04 24.68 -24.69
CA ALA A 38 -1.04 24.76 -23.62
C ALA A 38 -1.56 25.53 -22.39
N HIS A 39 -2.37 26.59 -22.61
CA HIS A 39 -2.98 27.36 -21.50
C HIS A 39 -4.13 26.58 -20.81
N MET A 40 -4.91 25.81 -21.57
CA MET A 40 -5.89 24.86 -20.99
C MET A 40 -5.22 23.69 -20.25
N VAL A 41 -4.09 23.20 -20.75
CA VAL A 41 -3.29 22.13 -20.11
C VAL A 41 -2.65 22.64 -18.80
N LYS A 42 -2.15 23.87 -18.76
CA LYS A 42 -1.66 24.52 -17.51
C LYS A 42 -2.74 24.68 -16.44
N LYS A 43 -4.03 24.62 -16.81
CA LYS A 43 -5.15 24.85 -15.88
C LYS A 43 -5.63 23.60 -15.16
N ILE A 44 -5.10 22.39 -15.48
CA ILE A 44 -5.45 21.14 -14.81
C ILE A 44 -4.16 20.46 -14.32
N GLU A 45 -3.41 21.21 -13.54
CA GLU A 45 -2.30 20.61 -12.81
C GLU A 45 -2.85 19.75 -11.65
N PRO A 46 -2.42 18.47 -11.50
CA PRO A 46 -2.94 17.63 -10.45
C PRO A 46 -2.58 18.18 -9.07
N TRP A 47 -3.54 18.23 -8.18
CA TRP A 47 -3.33 18.52 -6.77
C TRP A 47 -2.91 17.25 -6.05
N PHE A 48 -1.78 17.30 -5.35
CA PHE A 48 -1.28 16.22 -4.52
C PHE A 48 -1.73 16.44 -3.08
N GLY A 49 -2.63 15.57 -2.59
CA GLY A 49 -3.20 15.65 -1.26
C GLY A 49 -2.37 14.95 -0.19
N PHE A 50 -2.87 15.01 1.05
CA PHE A 50 -2.21 14.38 2.20
C PHE A 50 -2.00 12.87 2.03
N THR A 51 -2.88 12.18 1.30
CA THR A 51 -2.82 10.73 1.07
C THR A 51 -1.87 10.29 -0.04
N GLU A 52 -1.21 11.21 -0.70
CA GLU A 52 -0.14 10.89 -1.65
C GLU A 52 1.15 10.55 -0.89
N ASP A 53 1.75 9.43 -1.19
CA ASP A 53 2.90 8.82 -0.50
C ASP A 53 4.03 9.83 -0.19
N LYS A 54 4.46 10.60 -1.20
CA LYS A 54 5.50 11.62 -1.03
C LYS A 54 5.06 12.82 -0.20
N VAL A 55 3.81 13.27 -0.38
CA VAL A 55 3.27 14.39 0.38
C VAL A 55 3.11 14.01 1.83
N PHE A 56 2.56 12.83 2.11
CA PHE A 56 2.45 12.28 3.46
C PHE A 56 3.81 12.29 4.16
N GLY A 57 4.84 11.69 3.55
CA GLY A 57 6.18 11.70 4.11
C GLY A 57 6.73 13.11 4.39
N MET A 58 6.53 14.07 3.46
CA MET A 58 7.00 15.45 3.62
C MET A 58 6.26 16.23 4.71
N VAL A 59 4.97 15.98 4.90
CA VAL A 59 4.18 16.60 5.99
C VAL A 59 4.60 16.02 7.34
N MET A 60 4.84 14.70 7.38
CA MET A 60 5.23 13.98 8.60
C MET A 60 6.67 14.25 9.06
N GLU A 61 7.52 14.91 8.26
CA GLU A 61 8.87 15.34 8.70
C GLU A 61 8.84 16.26 9.93
N ASN A 62 7.77 17.00 10.13
CA ASN A 62 7.62 17.86 11.29
C ASN A 62 7.31 17.01 12.53
N LYS A 63 8.27 16.94 13.45
CA LYS A 63 8.17 16.15 14.68
C LYS A 63 7.01 16.58 15.59
N ASP A 64 6.67 17.86 15.60
CA ASP A 64 5.54 18.37 16.42
C ASP A 64 4.21 17.94 15.83
N PHE A 65 4.07 17.97 14.50
CA PHE A 65 2.88 17.45 13.82
C PHE A 65 2.78 15.92 13.98
N CYS A 66 3.88 15.21 13.78
CA CYS A 66 3.94 13.76 13.93
C CYS A 66 3.57 13.32 15.35
N LYS A 67 4.13 13.98 16.37
CA LYS A 67 3.77 13.77 17.77
C LYS A 67 2.29 13.98 18.02
N TYR A 68 1.77 15.12 17.58
CA TYR A 68 0.35 15.45 17.72
C TYR A 68 -0.54 14.39 17.04
N LEU A 69 -0.19 13.97 15.82
CA LEU A 69 -0.93 12.94 15.09
C LEU A 69 -0.97 11.61 15.87
N LEU A 70 0.14 11.18 16.42
CA LEU A 70 0.20 9.97 17.25
C LEU A 70 -0.66 10.10 18.52
N GLU A 71 -0.63 11.25 19.18
CA GLU A 71 -1.40 11.49 20.40
C GLU A 71 -2.92 11.60 20.18
N ILE A 72 -3.38 11.99 19.01
CA ILE A 72 -4.82 11.97 18.67
C ILE A 72 -5.31 10.59 18.22
N ILE A 73 -4.40 9.78 17.65
CA ILE A 73 -4.73 8.43 17.15
C ILE A 73 -4.75 7.42 18.30
N ILE A 74 -3.81 7.50 19.23
CA ILE A 74 -3.63 6.50 20.28
C ILE A 74 -4.19 7.08 21.59
N PRO A 75 -5.29 6.52 22.11
CA PRO A 75 -5.87 6.98 23.37
C PRO A 75 -4.84 6.97 24.51
N ASP A 76 -4.88 8.01 25.33
CA ASP A 76 -4.04 8.17 26.53
C ASP A 76 -2.53 8.22 26.28
N LEU A 77 -2.09 8.15 25.02
CA LEU A 77 -0.68 8.29 24.66
C LEU A 77 -0.19 9.70 24.99
N LYS A 78 0.92 9.78 25.71
CA LYS A 78 1.67 11.01 25.91
C LYS A 78 3.10 10.79 25.44
N ILE A 79 3.54 11.61 24.51
CA ILE A 79 4.89 11.59 23.95
C ILE A 79 5.65 12.79 24.50
N LYS A 80 6.71 12.57 25.25
CA LYS A 80 7.58 13.65 25.72
C LYS A 80 8.33 14.29 24.56
N LYS A 81 8.95 13.44 23.73
CA LYS A 81 9.77 13.85 22.61
C LYS A 81 9.88 12.73 21.59
N ILE A 82 9.92 13.09 20.30
CA ILE A 82 10.31 12.18 19.22
C ILE A 82 11.83 12.25 19.10
N ASP A 83 12.51 11.15 19.42
CA ASP A 83 13.97 11.06 19.32
C ASP A 83 14.37 10.82 17.86
N TRP A 84 13.72 9.89 17.19
CA TRP A 84 14.01 9.54 15.81
C TRP A 84 12.74 9.49 14.96
N LEU A 85 12.83 10.03 13.76
CA LEU A 85 11.79 9.98 12.73
C LEU A 85 12.46 9.80 11.39
N ASP A 86 12.05 8.77 10.64
CA ASP A 86 12.50 8.53 9.29
C ASP A 86 11.32 8.22 8.39
N LYS A 87 11.47 8.46 7.11
CA LYS A 87 10.45 8.24 6.09
C LYS A 87 10.98 7.34 5.00
N GLN A 88 10.10 6.51 4.43
CA GLN A 88 10.43 5.60 3.34
C GLN A 88 11.60 4.67 3.69
N VAL A 89 11.54 4.11 4.90
CA VAL A 89 12.58 3.23 5.46
C VAL A 89 12.55 1.88 4.75
N GLU A 90 13.61 1.54 4.05
CA GLU A 90 13.81 0.21 3.50
C GLU A 90 14.39 -0.72 4.57
N ILE A 91 13.69 -1.82 4.83
CA ILE A 91 14.16 -2.87 5.73
C ILE A 91 14.54 -4.08 4.89
N ASN A 92 15.83 -4.19 4.62
CA ASN A 92 16.41 -5.29 3.86
C ASN A 92 16.92 -6.39 4.80
N ASN A 93 16.71 -7.64 4.43
CA ASN A 93 17.28 -8.78 5.13
C ASN A 93 18.67 -9.08 4.55
N SER A 94 19.74 -8.73 5.30
CA SER A 94 21.11 -8.89 4.84
C SER A 94 21.54 -10.35 4.60
N GLU A 95 20.85 -11.32 5.22
CA GLU A 95 21.21 -12.73 5.16
C GLU A 95 20.52 -13.51 4.02
N ARG A 96 19.39 -12.97 3.47
CA ARG A 96 18.65 -13.58 2.35
C ARG A 96 18.36 -12.58 1.27
N LYS A 97 19.40 -12.05 0.65
CA LYS A 97 19.33 -10.90 -0.28
C LYS A 97 18.36 -11.05 -1.46
N ASN A 98 17.93 -12.25 -1.83
CA ASN A 98 17.16 -12.49 -3.06
C ASN A 98 15.77 -13.15 -2.85
N GLU A 99 15.37 -13.50 -1.63
CA GLU A 99 14.15 -14.30 -1.42
C GLU A 99 13.08 -13.65 -0.52
N ALA A 100 13.43 -12.68 0.30
CA ALA A 100 12.45 -12.03 1.18
C ALA A 100 11.90 -10.75 0.55
N LYS A 101 10.56 -10.60 0.61
CA LYS A 101 9.89 -9.36 0.18
C LYS A 101 10.46 -8.18 0.94
N GLU A 102 10.99 -7.20 0.23
CA GLU A 102 11.43 -5.93 0.79
C GLU A 102 10.24 -5.17 1.38
N VAL A 103 10.46 -4.52 2.52
CA VAL A 103 9.47 -3.65 3.14
C VAL A 103 10.00 -2.23 3.12
N ARG A 104 9.20 -1.34 2.60
CA ARG A 104 9.40 0.08 2.70
C ARG A 104 8.30 0.65 3.60
N LEU A 105 8.71 1.21 4.73
CA LEU A 105 7.81 1.86 5.67
C LEU A 105 7.68 3.35 5.31
N ASP A 106 6.44 3.87 5.32
CA ASP A 106 6.19 5.26 4.95
C ASP A 106 6.77 6.22 5.98
N VAL A 107 6.42 6.02 7.25
CA VAL A 107 6.94 6.81 8.38
C VAL A 107 7.22 5.90 9.57
N LEU A 108 8.43 5.97 10.08
CA LEU A 108 8.87 5.22 11.25
C LEU A 108 9.36 6.19 12.33
N VAL A 109 8.86 6.02 13.53
CA VAL A 109 9.11 6.93 14.65
C VAL A 109 9.54 6.14 15.87
N THR A 110 10.52 6.67 16.61
CA THR A 110 10.85 6.22 17.96
C THR A 110 10.77 7.41 18.90
N ASP A 111 10.06 7.25 19.99
CA ASP A 111 9.98 8.27 21.03
C ASP A 111 11.07 8.11 22.12
N HIS A 112 11.09 9.05 23.05
CA HIS A 112 12.06 9.07 24.15
C HIS A 112 11.97 7.86 25.11
N GLU A 113 10.83 7.17 25.13
CA GLU A 113 10.63 5.95 25.93
C GLU A 113 11.02 4.69 25.15
N GLY A 114 11.44 4.87 23.91
CA GLY A 114 11.84 3.81 22.99
C GLY A 114 10.67 3.06 22.35
N ARG A 115 9.43 3.57 22.49
CA ARG A 115 8.27 3.00 21.77
C ARG A 115 8.42 3.24 20.28
N VAL A 116 7.99 2.27 19.48
CA VAL A 116 8.17 2.29 18.03
C VAL A 116 6.81 2.41 17.36
N PHE A 117 6.69 3.36 16.42
CA PHE A 117 5.46 3.65 15.69
C PHE A 117 5.74 3.55 14.20
N ASN A 118 5.05 2.66 13.52
CA ASN A 118 4.99 2.63 12.05
C ASN A 118 3.67 3.20 11.59
N ILE A 119 3.70 4.22 10.74
CA ILE A 119 2.51 4.86 10.19
C ILE A 119 2.54 4.70 8.67
N GLU A 120 1.50 4.06 8.13
CA GLU A 120 1.35 3.72 6.72
C GLU A 120 0.14 4.43 6.12
N MET A 121 0.27 4.97 4.92
CA MET A 121 -0.83 5.52 4.14
C MET A 121 -1.29 4.51 3.08
N GLN A 122 -2.58 4.16 3.08
CA GLN A 122 -3.15 3.18 2.17
C GLN A 122 -4.34 3.76 1.39
N THR A 123 -4.21 3.84 0.08
CA THR A 123 -5.26 4.36 -0.81
C THR A 123 -5.99 3.26 -1.58
N THR A 124 -5.55 2.00 -1.45
CA THR A 124 -6.16 0.83 -2.08
C THR A 124 -6.28 -0.32 -1.08
N ASP A 125 -7.41 -1.04 -1.10
CA ASP A 125 -7.59 -2.28 -0.36
C ASP A 125 -7.17 -3.47 -1.24
N GLN A 126 -6.28 -4.31 -0.72
CA GLN A 126 -5.83 -5.56 -1.36
C GLN A 126 -6.27 -6.78 -0.55
N ASP A 127 -7.21 -6.63 0.39
CA ASP A 127 -7.69 -7.69 1.29
C ASP A 127 -6.59 -8.35 2.15
N ASP A 128 -5.47 -7.65 2.37
CA ASP A 128 -4.31 -8.21 3.04
C ASP A 128 -3.77 -7.37 4.22
N ILE A 129 -4.47 -6.32 4.64
CA ILE A 129 -4.01 -5.36 5.67
C ILE A 129 -3.51 -6.08 6.93
N GLY A 130 -4.26 -7.04 7.47
CA GLY A 130 -3.87 -7.77 8.68
C GLY A 130 -2.57 -8.57 8.49
N ARG A 131 -2.37 -9.15 7.29
CA ARG A 131 -1.13 -9.87 6.94
C ARG A 131 0.04 -8.90 6.77
N ARG A 132 -0.19 -7.73 6.17
CA ARG A 132 0.81 -6.68 6.02
C ARG A 132 1.23 -6.13 7.37
N MET A 133 0.28 -5.79 8.26
CA MET A 133 0.57 -5.35 9.62
C MET A 133 1.43 -6.35 10.39
N ARG A 134 1.11 -7.66 10.29
CA ARG A 134 1.92 -8.73 10.89
C ARG A 134 3.33 -8.79 10.31
N TYR A 135 3.46 -8.67 9.00
CA TYR A 135 4.76 -8.73 8.32
C TYR A 135 5.61 -7.50 8.68
N TYR A 136 5.01 -6.31 8.72
CA TYR A 136 5.70 -5.09 9.12
C TYR A 136 6.17 -5.13 10.57
N LEU A 137 5.32 -5.61 11.48
CA LEU A 137 5.70 -5.83 12.88
C LEU A 137 6.94 -6.73 12.99
N SER A 138 6.94 -7.87 12.30
CA SER A 138 8.09 -8.79 12.34
C SER A 138 9.39 -8.15 11.84
N ARG A 139 9.30 -7.24 10.87
CA ARG A 139 10.44 -6.48 10.34
C ARG A 139 10.93 -5.42 11.33
N LEU A 140 10.02 -4.77 12.04
CA LEU A 140 10.36 -3.83 13.12
C LEU A 140 11.05 -4.55 14.26
N ASP A 141 10.51 -5.66 14.71
CA ASP A 141 11.09 -6.47 15.78
C ASP A 141 12.51 -6.93 15.42
N LEU A 142 12.76 -7.35 14.19
CA LEU A 142 14.09 -7.71 13.71
C LEU A 142 15.05 -6.51 13.65
N ARG A 143 14.59 -5.33 13.28
CA ARG A 143 15.42 -4.12 13.17
C ARG A 143 15.77 -3.51 14.54
N TYR A 144 14.80 -3.48 15.44
CA TYR A 144 14.95 -2.93 16.79
C TYR A 144 15.15 -4.00 17.85
N THR A 145 15.69 -5.14 17.41
CA THR A 145 15.83 -6.35 18.20
C THR A 145 16.55 -6.16 19.50
N LEU A 146 16.17 -7.03 20.38
CA LEU A 146 16.92 -7.33 21.58
C LEU A 146 18.36 -7.72 21.21
N ASN A 147 19.31 -6.98 21.70
CA ASN A 147 20.71 -7.35 21.64
C ASN A 147 20.91 -8.71 22.31
N LYS A 148 21.87 -9.50 21.81
CA LYS A 148 22.23 -10.79 22.41
C LYS A 148 22.45 -10.65 23.92
N GLY A 149 21.77 -11.48 24.69
CA GLY A 149 21.85 -11.47 26.17
C GLY A 149 20.81 -10.58 26.87
N LYS A 150 19.97 -9.83 26.15
CA LYS A 150 18.82 -9.13 26.74
C LYS A 150 17.61 -10.04 26.88
N THR A 151 16.74 -9.75 27.84
CA THR A 151 15.49 -10.50 28.06
C THR A 151 14.38 -9.95 27.17
N TYR A 152 13.38 -10.76 26.85
CA TYR A 152 12.19 -10.32 26.09
C TYR A 152 11.41 -9.19 26.78
N ARG A 153 11.56 -9.00 28.09
CA ARG A 153 11.01 -7.84 28.83
C ARG A 153 11.57 -6.49 28.36
N ASN A 154 12.66 -6.48 27.62
CA ASN A 154 13.26 -5.29 27.05
C ASN A 154 12.67 -4.91 25.67
N LEU A 155 11.80 -5.75 25.08
CA LEU A 155 11.01 -5.34 23.90
C LEU A 155 10.17 -4.12 24.26
N LYS A 156 10.14 -3.17 23.34
CA LYS A 156 9.38 -1.93 23.50
C LYS A 156 8.01 -2.07 22.87
N ASP A 157 7.08 -1.24 23.33
CA ASP A 157 5.76 -1.18 22.74
C ASP A 157 5.86 -0.82 21.24
N ALA A 158 5.15 -1.57 20.42
CA ALA A 158 5.12 -1.39 18.97
C ALA A 158 3.70 -1.07 18.50
N PHE A 159 3.60 0.01 17.72
CA PHE A 159 2.35 0.49 17.15
C PHE A 159 2.41 0.43 15.63
N ILE A 160 1.49 -0.31 15.02
CA ILE A 160 1.33 -0.39 13.57
C ILE A 160 0.03 0.32 13.19
N ILE A 161 0.14 1.47 12.54
CA ILE A 161 -0.97 2.36 12.25
C ILE A 161 -1.15 2.47 10.74
N PHE A 162 -2.33 2.08 10.25
CA PHE A 162 -2.69 2.23 8.86
C PHE A 162 -3.75 3.32 8.72
N LEU A 163 -3.39 4.39 8.01
CA LEU A 163 -4.30 5.46 7.61
C LEU A 163 -4.84 5.12 6.22
N CYS A 164 -6.10 4.70 6.17
CA CYS A 164 -6.74 4.18 4.97
C CYS A 164 -7.65 5.24 4.33
N ASN A 165 -7.60 5.33 3.00
CA ASN A 165 -8.49 6.18 2.21
C ASN A 165 -8.99 5.39 0.98
N PHE A 166 -9.78 4.36 1.21
CA PHE A 166 -10.39 3.54 0.17
C PHE A 166 -11.83 3.16 0.54
N LYS A 167 -12.58 2.64 -0.44
CA LYS A 167 -13.97 2.24 -0.22
C LYS A 167 -14.07 1.21 0.89
N PRO A 168 -14.82 1.49 1.99
CA PRO A 168 -14.95 0.59 3.11
C PRO A 168 -15.82 -0.64 2.77
N LYS A 169 -15.60 -1.73 3.49
CA LYS A 169 -16.51 -2.88 3.55
C LYS A 169 -17.70 -2.55 4.45
N LYS A 170 -18.73 -3.39 4.40
CA LYS A 170 -20.01 -3.15 5.09
C LYS A 170 -19.86 -2.90 6.60
N ASP A 171 -18.93 -3.61 7.24
CA ASP A 171 -18.78 -3.62 8.71
C ASP A 171 -17.57 -2.83 9.20
N ASP A 172 -16.83 -2.17 8.29
CA ASP A 172 -15.67 -1.36 8.64
C ASP A 172 -16.10 -0.15 9.50
N LYS A 173 -15.31 0.14 10.52
CA LYS A 173 -15.46 1.34 11.35
C LYS A 173 -14.41 2.38 10.98
N PHE A 174 -14.70 3.63 11.32
CA PHE A 174 -13.75 4.73 11.11
C PHE A 174 -12.42 4.47 11.83
N TYR A 175 -12.49 4.00 13.08
CA TYR A 175 -11.35 3.68 13.94
C TYR A 175 -11.50 2.27 14.50
N GLU A 176 -10.48 1.47 14.33
CA GLU A 176 -10.40 0.12 14.88
C GLU A 176 -9.01 -0.12 15.47
N SER A 177 -8.98 -0.60 16.71
CA SER A 177 -7.74 -1.03 17.36
C SER A 177 -7.79 -2.52 17.66
N TYR A 178 -6.66 -3.19 17.47
CA TYR A 178 -6.55 -4.64 17.58
C TYR A 178 -5.42 -5.00 18.54
N HIS A 179 -5.75 -5.95 19.45
CA HIS A 179 -4.82 -6.58 20.37
C HIS A 179 -5.03 -8.09 20.33
N THR A 180 -4.10 -8.84 20.91
CA THR A 180 -4.20 -10.29 21.04
C THR A 180 -4.96 -10.66 22.30
N TYR A 181 -6.02 -11.47 22.18
CA TYR A 181 -6.82 -11.96 23.31
C TYR A 181 -6.89 -13.48 23.30
N SER A 182 -7.18 -14.06 24.49
CA SER A 182 -7.48 -15.49 24.61
C SER A 182 -8.78 -15.84 23.88
N ASP A 183 -8.79 -16.95 23.14
CA ASP A 183 -10.00 -17.47 22.49
C ASP A 183 -11.02 -18.00 23.51
N GLN A 184 -10.53 -18.46 24.66
CA GLN A 184 -11.35 -19.00 25.75
C GLN A 184 -11.91 -17.88 26.66
N ASP A 185 -11.24 -16.73 26.72
CA ASP A 185 -11.63 -15.59 27.54
C ASP A 185 -11.25 -14.27 26.85
N ARG A 186 -12.21 -13.62 26.20
CA ARG A 186 -12.01 -12.37 25.47
C ARG A 186 -11.71 -11.15 26.35
N SER A 187 -11.83 -11.27 27.67
CA SER A 187 -11.38 -10.23 28.61
C SER A 187 -9.88 -10.30 28.90
N LYS A 188 -9.23 -11.43 28.57
CA LYS A 188 -7.81 -11.69 28.85
C LYS A 188 -6.94 -11.33 27.67
N GLN A 189 -6.28 -10.17 27.72
CA GLN A 189 -5.29 -9.74 26.73
C GLN A 189 -3.94 -10.41 26.96
N LEU A 190 -3.20 -10.74 25.87
CA LEU A 190 -1.92 -11.45 25.96
C LEU A 190 -0.76 -10.59 26.49
N GLN A 191 -0.88 -9.28 26.58
CA GLN A 191 0.20 -8.39 27.04
C GLN A 191 1.49 -8.51 26.22
N ASP A 192 1.34 -8.56 24.88
CA ASP A 192 2.45 -8.65 23.91
C ASP A 192 3.05 -7.29 23.56
N SER A 193 2.55 -6.21 24.15
CA SER A 193 2.99 -4.82 23.90
C SER A 193 2.84 -4.39 22.44
N VAL A 194 1.90 -4.99 21.70
CA VAL A 194 1.61 -4.66 20.30
C VAL A 194 0.21 -4.07 20.16
N THR A 195 0.12 -2.93 19.49
CA THR A 195 -1.15 -2.31 19.10
C THR A 195 -1.19 -2.12 17.61
N LYS A 196 -2.25 -2.59 16.96
CA LYS A 196 -2.51 -2.34 15.54
C LYS A 196 -3.72 -1.44 15.42
N ILE A 197 -3.63 -0.38 14.61
CA ILE A 197 -4.70 0.61 14.45
C ILE A 197 -4.98 0.79 12.97
N ILE A 198 -6.27 0.79 12.62
CA ILE A 198 -6.76 1.12 11.29
C ILE A 198 -7.69 2.31 11.42
N ILE A 199 -7.44 3.35 10.62
CA ILE A 199 -8.33 4.51 10.48
C ILE A 199 -8.69 4.61 9.01
N ASN A 200 -9.99 4.54 8.68
CA ASN A 200 -10.44 4.69 7.29
C ASN A 200 -11.28 5.96 7.13
N SER A 201 -10.71 6.97 6.47
CA SER A 201 -11.35 8.27 6.26
C SER A 201 -12.58 8.24 5.34
N GLN A 202 -12.84 7.12 4.64
CA GLN A 202 -14.04 6.93 3.81
C GLN A 202 -15.22 6.36 4.63
N VAL A 203 -15.00 6.02 5.90
CA VAL A 203 -16.07 5.70 6.87
C VAL A 203 -16.46 6.98 7.64
N SER A 204 -17.73 7.09 8.04
CA SER A 204 -18.19 8.22 8.85
C SER A 204 -17.41 8.31 10.16
N ALA A 205 -16.86 9.50 10.43
CA ALA A 205 -16.20 9.83 11.70
C ALA A 205 -17.19 10.35 12.77
N GLU A 206 -18.48 10.14 12.61
CA GLU A 206 -19.49 10.53 13.59
C GLU A 206 -19.22 9.85 14.95
N GLY A 207 -19.36 10.57 16.04
CA GLY A 207 -19.04 10.08 17.38
C GLY A 207 -17.54 10.09 17.74
N GLN A 208 -16.64 10.40 16.80
CA GLN A 208 -15.22 10.57 17.07
C GLN A 208 -14.87 11.96 17.65
N SER A 209 -13.67 12.11 18.19
CA SER A 209 -13.15 13.40 18.61
C SER A 209 -13.06 14.40 17.45
N GLU A 210 -13.07 15.70 17.75
CA GLU A 210 -12.92 16.73 16.70
C GLU A 210 -11.58 16.62 15.97
N ASP A 211 -10.52 16.18 16.66
CA ASP A 211 -9.20 15.96 16.06
C ASP A 211 -9.22 14.79 15.04
N LEU A 212 -9.87 13.69 15.35
CA LEU A 212 -10.03 12.55 14.43
C LEU A 212 -10.93 12.89 13.25
N LYS A 213 -12.01 13.67 13.46
CA LYS A 213 -12.84 14.20 12.38
C LYS A 213 -12.03 15.13 11.45
N ALA A 214 -11.17 15.96 12.04
CA ALA A 214 -10.28 16.83 11.28
C ALA A 214 -9.23 16.04 10.49
N LEU A 215 -8.69 14.95 11.06
CA LEU A 215 -7.80 14.04 10.35
C LEU A 215 -8.51 13.41 9.13
N ALA A 216 -9.75 12.93 9.31
CA ALA A 216 -10.54 12.40 8.19
C ALA A 216 -10.71 13.41 7.06
N LYS A 217 -11.03 14.67 7.40
CA LYS A 217 -11.14 15.77 6.42
C LYS A 217 -9.81 16.02 5.70
N LEU A 218 -8.69 16.09 6.44
CA LEU A 218 -7.36 16.26 5.85
C LEU A 218 -7.04 15.13 4.85
N MET A 219 -7.32 13.88 5.23
CA MET A 219 -7.13 12.71 4.36
C MET A 219 -8.04 12.77 3.13
N ASN A 220 -9.22 13.36 3.22
CA ASN A 220 -10.15 13.52 2.11
C ASN A 220 -9.90 14.79 1.27
N ASN A 221 -8.82 15.53 1.53
CA ASN A 221 -8.51 16.82 0.91
C ASN A 221 -9.58 17.88 1.14
N GLU A 222 -10.27 17.82 2.26
CA GLU A 222 -11.22 18.81 2.69
C GLU A 222 -10.56 19.88 3.58
N PRO A 223 -11.04 21.12 3.55
CA PRO A 223 -10.51 22.16 4.43
C PRO A 223 -10.73 21.86 5.91
N VAL A 224 -9.69 22.07 6.70
CA VAL A 224 -9.73 21.88 8.16
C VAL A 224 -9.48 23.21 8.86
N LYS A 225 -10.33 23.55 9.84
CA LYS A 225 -10.17 24.71 10.72
C LYS A 225 -10.32 24.22 12.15
N LEU A 226 -9.23 23.86 12.79
CA LEU A 226 -9.28 23.35 14.17
C LEU A 226 -8.15 23.92 15.04
N ASN A 227 -6.88 23.71 14.64
CA ASN A 227 -5.73 24.13 15.42
C ASN A 227 -4.46 24.27 14.54
N LYS A 228 -3.39 24.79 15.16
CA LYS A 228 -2.10 25.07 14.50
C LYS A 228 -1.48 23.87 13.76
N HIS A 229 -1.75 22.64 14.21
CA HIS A 229 -1.16 21.43 13.60
C HIS A 229 -1.79 21.13 12.25
N PHE A 230 -3.13 21.23 12.15
CA PHE A 230 -3.81 21.11 10.86
C PHE A 230 -3.52 22.32 9.94
N ASP A 231 -3.38 23.53 10.51
CA ASP A 231 -2.94 24.70 9.73
C ASP A 231 -1.55 24.47 9.13
N TYR A 232 -0.61 23.89 9.91
CA TYR A 232 0.69 23.48 9.41
C TYR A 232 0.56 22.49 8.27
N ALA A 233 -0.20 21.40 8.46
CA ALA A 233 -0.33 20.34 7.45
C ALA A 233 -0.88 20.90 6.12
N GLN A 234 -1.96 21.68 6.18
CA GLN A 234 -2.58 22.29 4.99
C GLN A 234 -1.63 23.29 4.29
N ARG A 235 -0.94 24.14 5.07
CA ARG A 235 0.06 25.05 4.52
C ARG A 235 1.19 24.27 3.83
N ARG A 236 1.70 23.21 4.46
CA ARG A 236 2.78 22.39 3.91
C ARG A 236 2.36 21.69 2.62
N ILE A 237 1.14 21.13 2.56
CA ILE A 237 0.56 20.56 1.34
C ILE A 237 0.48 21.62 0.23
N LYS A 238 0.05 22.83 0.56
CA LYS A 238 -0.03 23.93 -0.39
C LYS A 238 1.35 24.32 -0.93
N GLU A 239 2.35 24.50 -0.06
CA GLU A 239 3.74 24.78 -0.44
C GLU A 239 4.29 23.73 -1.41
N ILE A 240 4.06 22.43 -1.12
CA ILE A 240 4.47 21.31 -1.98
C ILE A 240 3.82 21.44 -3.38
N ASN A 241 2.55 21.82 -3.45
CA ASN A 241 1.83 21.97 -4.71
C ASN A 241 2.21 23.25 -5.47
N GLU A 242 2.70 24.28 -4.81
CA GLU A 242 3.16 25.52 -5.42
C GLU A 242 4.63 25.44 -5.91
N ASP A 243 5.42 24.53 -5.36
CA ASP A 243 6.81 24.31 -5.80
C ASP A 243 6.90 23.37 -7.00
N SER A 244 7.24 23.94 -8.16
CA SER A 244 7.27 23.21 -9.43
C SER A 244 8.29 22.06 -9.45
N GLU A 245 9.44 22.23 -8.79
CA GLU A 245 10.49 21.20 -8.75
C GLU A 245 10.06 19.99 -7.90
N THR A 246 9.46 20.27 -6.75
CA THR A 246 8.91 19.22 -5.87
C THR A 246 7.77 18.46 -6.56
N ARG A 247 6.88 19.17 -7.25
CA ARG A 247 5.80 18.55 -8.03
C ARG A 247 6.32 17.64 -9.13
N GLU A 248 7.32 18.08 -9.87
CA GLU A 248 7.93 17.25 -10.92
C GLU A 248 8.54 15.97 -10.32
N LYS A 249 9.23 16.07 -9.19
CA LYS A 249 9.77 14.91 -8.46
C LYS A 249 8.67 13.93 -8.03
N ILE A 250 7.53 14.44 -7.52
CA ILE A 250 6.38 13.62 -7.13
C ILE A 250 5.81 12.90 -8.37
N MET A 251 5.56 13.63 -9.47
CA MET A 251 5.03 13.05 -10.70
C MET A 251 5.94 11.97 -11.29
N LEU A 252 7.25 12.20 -11.27
CA LEU A 252 8.23 11.23 -11.75
C LEU A 252 8.25 9.97 -10.87
N TYR A 253 8.16 10.14 -9.56
CA TYR A 253 8.09 9.04 -8.60
C TYR A 253 6.82 8.20 -8.83
N GLU A 254 5.64 8.82 -8.93
CA GLU A 254 4.39 8.13 -9.20
C GLU A 254 4.41 7.36 -10.52
N THR A 255 5.00 7.96 -11.57
CA THR A 255 5.16 7.31 -12.86
C THR A 255 6.00 6.03 -12.73
N ARG A 256 7.13 6.09 -12.03
CA ARG A 256 8.01 4.93 -11.81
C ARG A 256 7.33 3.84 -10.97
N MET A 257 6.55 4.24 -9.96
CA MET A 257 5.81 3.27 -9.14
C MET A 257 4.76 2.55 -9.97
N LEU A 258 4.00 3.27 -10.80
CA LEU A 258 3.03 2.68 -11.71
C LEU A 258 3.67 1.70 -12.71
N GLU A 259 4.82 2.06 -13.28
CA GLU A 259 5.56 1.17 -14.19
C GLU A 259 6.00 -0.12 -13.48
N ARG A 260 6.45 -0.03 -12.21
CA ARG A 260 6.80 -1.21 -11.39
C ARG A 260 5.59 -2.08 -11.09
N GLU A 261 4.46 -1.49 -10.71
CA GLU A 261 3.22 -2.22 -10.45
C GLU A 261 2.71 -2.95 -11.70
N GLN A 262 2.75 -2.29 -12.87
CA GLN A 262 2.38 -2.90 -14.13
C GLN A 262 3.32 -4.05 -14.51
N ALA A 263 4.62 -3.90 -14.28
CA ALA A 263 5.59 -4.95 -14.53
C ALA A 263 5.35 -6.16 -13.60
N ALA A 264 5.17 -5.92 -12.30
CA ALA A 264 4.85 -6.96 -11.32
C ALA A 264 3.52 -7.67 -11.65
N GLY A 265 2.49 -6.92 -12.04
CA GLY A 265 1.21 -7.47 -12.47
C GLY A 265 1.33 -8.38 -13.69
N LYS A 266 2.16 -8.03 -14.67
CA LYS A 266 2.42 -8.89 -15.84
C LYS A 266 3.12 -10.20 -15.46
N VAL A 267 4.09 -10.13 -14.55
CA VAL A 267 4.79 -11.33 -14.04
C VAL A 267 3.81 -12.21 -13.28
N ALA A 268 3.06 -11.67 -12.33
CA ALA A 268 2.08 -12.41 -11.55
C ALA A 268 0.99 -13.06 -12.43
N TYR A 269 0.53 -12.35 -13.47
CA TYR A 269 -0.41 -12.91 -14.44
C TYR A 269 0.17 -14.09 -15.20
N ALA A 270 1.43 -13.97 -15.68
CA ALA A 270 2.11 -15.05 -16.39
C ALA A 270 2.31 -16.29 -15.49
N GLU A 271 2.75 -16.08 -14.25
CA GLU A 271 2.89 -17.14 -13.24
C GLU A 271 1.54 -17.80 -12.93
N GLY A 272 0.47 -17.02 -12.78
CA GLY A 272 -0.88 -17.54 -12.56
C GLY A 272 -1.41 -18.38 -13.71
N VAL A 273 -1.13 -17.98 -14.96
CA VAL A 273 -1.48 -18.77 -16.16
C VAL A 273 -0.72 -20.10 -16.17
N GLU A 274 0.61 -20.09 -15.89
CA GLU A 274 1.40 -21.33 -15.84
C GLU A 274 0.94 -22.24 -14.70
N GLN A 275 0.69 -21.70 -13.51
CA GLN A 275 0.14 -22.48 -12.40
C GLN A 275 -1.22 -23.08 -12.74
N GLY A 276 -2.11 -22.32 -13.38
CA GLY A 276 -3.41 -22.81 -13.83
C GLY A 276 -3.32 -23.98 -14.83
N LYS A 277 -2.31 -23.97 -15.70
CA LYS A 277 -2.04 -25.09 -16.61
C LYS A 277 -1.58 -26.34 -15.85
N VAL A 278 -0.71 -26.15 -14.84
CA VAL A 278 -0.22 -27.25 -13.97
C VAL A 278 -1.39 -27.86 -13.19
N ASP A 279 -2.24 -27.03 -12.59
CA ASP A 279 -3.41 -27.47 -11.83
C ASP A 279 -4.42 -28.20 -12.73
N SER A 280 -4.66 -27.69 -13.94
CA SER A 280 -5.50 -28.33 -14.95
C SER A 280 -4.96 -29.71 -15.36
N ALA A 281 -3.65 -29.80 -15.62
CA ALA A 281 -3.00 -31.06 -15.98
C ALA A 281 -3.14 -32.09 -14.86
N LYS A 282 -3.00 -31.67 -13.59
CA LYS A 282 -3.19 -32.52 -12.41
C LYS A 282 -4.62 -33.05 -12.32
N VAL A 283 -5.61 -32.18 -12.43
CA VAL A 283 -7.03 -32.55 -12.40
C VAL A 283 -7.38 -33.52 -13.52
N ILE A 284 -6.85 -33.30 -14.74
CA ILE A 284 -7.08 -34.20 -15.88
C ILE A 284 -6.46 -35.58 -15.62
N LEU A 285 -5.24 -35.63 -15.08
CA LEU A 285 -4.55 -36.87 -14.73
C LEU A 285 -5.36 -37.66 -13.70
N GLU A 286 -5.82 -37.00 -12.62
CA GLU A 286 -6.66 -37.62 -11.58
C GLU A 286 -7.97 -38.13 -12.13
N ASN A 287 -8.64 -37.37 -13.00
CA ASN A 287 -9.88 -37.80 -13.64
C ASN A 287 -9.70 -39.03 -14.52
N GLN A 288 -8.62 -39.11 -15.30
CA GLN A 288 -8.31 -40.28 -16.12
C GLN A 288 -8.10 -41.53 -15.25
N MET A 289 -7.36 -41.38 -14.15
CA MET A 289 -7.12 -42.50 -13.21
C MET A 289 -8.40 -42.95 -12.52
N ASN A 290 -9.25 -42.00 -12.09
CA ASN A 290 -10.57 -42.29 -11.48
C ASN A 290 -11.53 -43.00 -12.45
N ASN A 291 -11.35 -42.79 -13.75
CA ASN A 291 -12.11 -43.47 -14.82
C ASN A 291 -11.48 -44.82 -15.23
N GLY A 292 -10.53 -45.33 -14.47
CA GLY A 292 -9.95 -46.66 -14.64
C GLY A 292 -8.69 -46.75 -15.53
N SER A 293 -8.14 -45.63 -15.96
CA SER A 293 -6.87 -45.59 -16.69
C SER A 293 -5.69 -45.87 -15.75
N SER A 294 -4.68 -46.61 -16.22
CA SER A 294 -3.42 -46.69 -15.49
C SER A 294 -2.71 -45.35 -15.44
N LEU A 295 -1.78 -45.17 -14.47
CA LEU A 295 -0.98 -43.93 -14.36
C LEU A 295 -0.20 -43.66 -15.66
N GLU A 296 0.29 -44.70 -16.34
CA GLU A 296 0.96 -44.58 -17.63
C GLU A 296 0.03 -44.03 -18.72
N GLN A 297 -1.19 -44.58 -18.83
CA GLN A 297 -2.19 -44.15 -19.82
C GLN A 297 -2.61 -42.72 -19.56
N ALA A 298 -2.90 -42.38 -18.29
CA ALA A 298 -3.26 -41.02 -17.89
C ALA A 298 -2.14 -40.00 -18.19
N THR A 299 -0.88 -40.40 -17.94
CA THR A 299 0.31 -39.59 -18.25
C THR A 299 0.43 -39.28 -19.74
N GLU A 300 0.33 -40.32 -20.61
CA GLU A 300 0.42 -40.12 -22.06
C GLU A 300 -0.73 -39.27 -22.58
N PHE A 301 -1.92 -39.39 -22.00
CA PHE A 301 -3.05 -38.53 -22.33
C PHE A 301 -2.75 -37.03 -22.00
N VAL A 302 -2.31 -36.75 -20.76
CA VAL A 302 -1.97 -35.38 -20.36
C VAL A 302 -0.84 -34.80 -21.20
N LYS A 303 0.18 -35.62 -21.53
CA LYS A 303 1.29 -35.23 -22.39
C LYS A 303 0.83 -34.87 -23.82
N SER A 304 -0.16 -35.59 -24.34
CA SER A 304 -0.75 -35.29 -25.68
C SER A 304 -1.41 -33.92 -25.76
N LEU A 305 -1.92 -33.40 -24.64
CA LEU A 305 -2.57 -32.08 -24.56
C LEU A 305 -1.59 -30.90 -24.60
N LYS A 306 -0.30 -31.15 -24.38
CA LYS A 306 0.77 -30.14 -24.40
C LYS A 306 0.49 -28.90 -23.51
N LEU A 307 -0.21 -29.09 -22.41
CA LEU A 307 -0.57 -28.01 -21.47
C LEU A 307 0.64 -27.51 -20.67
N ILE A 308 1.53 -28.42 -20.29
CA ILE A 308 2.71 -28.18 -19.46
C ILE A 308 3.95 -28.84 -20.05
N SER A 309 5.11 -28.45 -19.56
CA SER A 309 6.38 -29.07 -19.94
C SER A 309 6.51 -30.49 -19.41
N ASN A 310 7.31 -31.34 -20.08
CA ASN A 310 7.59 -32.70 -19.60
C ASN A 310 8.19 -32.71 -18.17
N LYS A 311 9.02 -31.73 -17.85
CA LYS A 311 9.63 -31.56 -16.51
C LYS A 311 8.58 -31.27 -15.41
N GLU A 312 7.56 -30.52 -15.74
CA GLU A 312 6.45 -30.24 -14.81
C GLU A 312 5.54 -31.46 -14.67
N LEU A 313 5.26 -32.15 -15.77
CA LEU A 313 4.52 -33.41 -15.75
C LEU A 313 5.20 -34.45 -14.89
N GLU A 314 6.52 -34.61 -15.00
CA GLU A 314 7.31 -35.54 -14.15
C GLU A 314 7.16 -35.21 -12.67
N LYS A 315 7.16 -33.92 -12.28
CA LYS A 315 6.91 -33.53 -10.88
C LYS A 315 5.52 -33.92 -10.40
N ILE A 316 4.51 -33.78 -11.26
CA ILE A 316 3.14 -34.19 -10.93
C ILE A 316 3.09 -35.71 -10.73
N ILE A 317 3.63 -36.48 -11.67
CA ILE A 317 3.62 -37.95 -11.63
C ILE A 317 4.35 -38.47 -10.37
N ALA A 318 5.40 -37.79 -9.92
CA ALA A 318 6.13 -38.17 -8.71
C ALA A 318 5.27 -38.16 -7.44
N LEU A 319 4.13 -37.47 -7.44
CA LEU A 319 3.17 -37.42 -6.32
C LEU A 319 2.27 -38.68 -6.26
N TYR A 320 2.24 -39.48 -7.33
CA TYR A 320 1.38 -40.67 -7.46
C TYR A 320 2.17 -42.00 -7.52
N LYS A 321 3.47 -41.93 -7.37
CA LYS A 321 4.38 -43.08 -7.22
C LYS A 321 4.66 -43.36 -5.75
#